data_27fb46e2afcce2f577a15f149e234b99
#
_entry.id   27fb46e2afcce2f577a15f149e234b99
#
_cell.length_a   1.000
_cell.length_b   1.000
_cell.length_c   1.000
_cell.angle_alpha   90.00
_cell.angle_beta   90.00
_cell.angle_gamma   90.00
#
_symmetry.space_group_name_H-M   'P 1'
#
loop_
_entity.id
_entity.type
_entity.pdbx_description
1 polymer ?
#
loop_
_entity_poly.entity_id
_entity_poly.type
_entity_poly.pdbx_seq_one_letter_code
_entity_poly.pdbx_strand_id
1 'polypeptide(L)'
;MTAEDKAKNAGKVALVLEGGSFRGQFTAGVLDVLMEAGVEIPAVYGVSAGALNGVNYKSHQIGRVNRINLTFCNDNRYMGAASFASTGSIVGYDFIFNDIQDRLDPFDNEAFDASPIEMYAVATDMLFGTAAYLPVKSAVLDLDAVRASTSLPLVTPPVEIDGHKYVD
;
A
#
# COMPACT_ATOMS: atom_id res chain seq x y z
N MET A 1 -6.35 -29.53 -9.82
CA MET A 1 -5.48 -29.26 -8.64
C MET A 1 -6.25 -29.71 -7.41
N THR A 2 -5.74 -30.70 -6.70
CA THR A 2 -6.41 -31.27 -5.51
C THR A 2 -6.31 -30.33 -4.31
N ALA A 3 -7.10 -30.56 -3.26
CA ALA A 3 -6.99 -29.81 -2.00
C ALA A 3 -5.60 -29.96 -1.35
N GLU A 4 -4.96 -31.15 -1.52
CA GLU A 4 -3.58 -31.39 -1.08
C GLU A 4 -2.55 -30.60 -1.88
N ASP A 5 -2.75 -30.45 -3.21
CA ASP A 5 -1.87 -29.63 -4.05
C ASP A 5 -1.99 -28.14 -3.68
N LYS A 6 -3.20 -27.68 -3.33
CA LYS A 6 -3.43 -26.32 -2.83
C LYS A 6 -2.73 -26.07 -1.49
N ALA A 7 -2.83 -27.01 -0.54
CA ALA A 7 -2.16 -26.91 0.76
C ALA A 7 -0.62 -26.96 0.64
N LYS A 8 -0.10 -27.78 -0.28
CA LYS A 8 1.35 -27.95 -0.51
C LYS A 8 1.98 -26.73 -1.21
N ASN A 9 1.19 -25.95 -1.95
CA ASN A 9 1.64 -24.76 -2.67
C ASN A 9 1.26 -23.42 -1.97
N ALA A 10 0.43 -23.44 -0.95
CA ALA A 10 -0.04 -22.25 -0.24
C ALA A 10 1.11 -21.37 0.31
N GLY A 11 2.24 -21.97 0.71
CA GLY A 11 3.42 -21.24 1.15
C GLY A 11 4.42 -20.83 0.04
N LYS A 12 4.07 -21.03 -1.24
CA LYS A 12 4.97 -20.78 -2.39
C LYS A 12 4.45 -19.72 -3.36
N VAL A 13 3.28 -19.15 -3.08
CA VAL A 13 2.65 -18.15 -3.95
C VAL A 13 2.62 -16.81 -3.23
N ALA A 14 3.02 -15.76 -3.94
CA ALA A 14 2.91 -14.40 -3.46
C ALA A 14 2.37 -13.49 -4.56
N LEU A 15 1.68 -12.43 -4.17
CA LEU A 15 1.37 -11.30 -5.04
C LEU A 15 2.56 -10.35 -5.04
N VAL A 16 2.98 -9.96 -6.23
CA VAL A 16 3.96 -8.88 -6.43
C VAL A 16 3.24 -7.77 -7.17
N LEU A 17 3.04 -6.64 -6.47
CA LEU A 17 2.24 -5.52 -6.94
C LEU A 17 3.18 -4.37 -7.31
N GLU A 18 3.20 -4.02 -8.60
CA GLU A 18 4.04 -2.94 -9.10
C GLU A 18 3.57 -1.55 -8.64
N GLY A 19 4.50 -0.60 -8.64
CA GLY A 19 4.21 0.81 -8.50
C GLY A 19 3.62 1.43 -9.76
N GLY A 20 3.22 2.71 -9.68
CA GLY A 20 2.74 3.42 -10.86
C GLY A 20 1.65 4.45 -10.61
N SER A 21 1.54 4.96 -9.38
CA SER A 21 0.56 5.99 -9.04
C SER A 21 -0.86 5.56 -9.45
N PHE A 22 -1.61 6.41 -10.17
CA PHE A 22 -2.98 6.10 -10.63
C PHE A 22 -3.11 4.89 -11.55
N ARG A 23 -2.03 4.41 -12.18
CA ARG A 23 -2.08 3.14 -12.94
C ARG A 23 -2.39 1.94 -12.04
N GLY A 24 -2.12 2.05 -10.75
CA GLY A 24 -2.48 1.07 -9.73
C GLY A 24 -4.00 0.80 -9.62
N GLN A 25 -4.86 1.60 -10.26
CA GLN A 25 -6.29 1.31 -10.36
C GLN A 25 -6.58 -0.01 -11.11
N PHE A 26 -5.77 -0.34 -12.12
CA PHE A 26 -5.88 -1.65 -12.78
C PHE A 26 -5.60 -2.78 -11.78
N THR A 27 -4.52 -2.65 -11.02
CA THR A 27 -4.16 -3.61 -9.95
C THR A 27 -5.29 -3.71 -8.92
N ALA A 28 -5.85 -2.57 -8.48
CA ALA A 28 -6.98 -2.56 -7.54
C ALA A 28 -8.17 -3.35 -8.07
N GLY A 29 -8.55 -3.16 -9.34
CA GLY A 29 -9.65 -3.92 -9.95
C GLY A 29 -9.38 -5.42 -10.01
N VAL A 30 -8.15 -5.85 -10.29
CA VAL A 30 -7.76 -7.27 -10.25
C VAL A 30 -7.87 -7.82 -8.82
N LEU A 31 -7.40 -7.09 -7.82
CA LEU A 31 -7.47 -7.50 -6.42
C LEU A 31 -8.92 -7.57 -5.92
N ASP A 32 -9.77 -6.62 -6.33
CA ASP A 32 -11.20 -6.65 -6.03
C ASP A 32 -11.84 -7.96 -6.52
N VAL A 33 -11.56 -8.37 -7.77
CA VAL A 33 -12.06 -9.64 -8.32
C VAL A 33 -11.52 -10.85 -7.55
N LEU A 34 -10.25 -10.84 -7.15
CA LEU A 34 -9.69 -11.93 -6.32
C LEU A 34 -10.39 -12.02 -4.97
N MET A 35 -10.62 -10.88 -4.31
CA MET A 35 -11.34 -10.82 -3.03
C MET A 35 -12.79 -11.29 -3.17
N GLU A 36 -13.52 -10.86 -4.20
CA GLU A 36 -14.88 -11.30 -4.51
C GLU A 36 -14.95 -12.82 -4.78
N ALA A 37 -13.93 -13.37 -5.41
CA ALA A 37 -13.82 -14.80 -5.68
C ALA A 37 -13.34 -15.63 -4.46
N GLY A 38 -13.07 -14.99 -3.31
CA GLY A 38 -12.53 -15.62 -2.10
C GLY A 38 -11.13 -16.22 -2.31
N VAL A 39 -10.33 -15.64 -3.21
CA VAL A 39 -8.96 -16.05 -3.47
C VAL A 39 -8.03 -15.28 -2.53
N GLU A 40 -7.49 -15.98 -1.54
CA GLU A 40 -6.49 -15.43 -0.62
C GLU A 40 -5.09 -15.91 -1.01
N ILE A 41 -4.19 -14.97 -1.27
CA ILE A 41 -2.77 -15.24 -1.52
C ILE A 41 -2.00 -14.92 -0.23
N PRO A 42 -1.20 -15.85 0.30
CA PRO A 42 -0.67 -15.76 1.67
C PRO A 42 0.38 -14.67 1.88
N ALA A 43 1.00 -14.14 0.82
CA ALA A 43 1.99 -13.08 0.93
C ALA A 43 1.83 -12.03 -0.16
N VAL A 44 2.02 -10.77 0.20
CA VAL A 44 1.93 -9.60 -0.71
C VAL A 44 3.20 -8.76 -0.58
N TYR A 45 3.81 -8.46 -1.72
CA TYR A 45 4.93 -7.53 -1.85
C TYR A 45 4.47 -6.37 -2.73
N GLY A 46 4.32 -5.20 -2.15
CA GLY A 46 3.81 -4.02 -2.87
C GLY A 46 4.85 -2.91 -2.95
N VAL A 47 4.98 -2.32 -4.13
CA VAL A 47 5.81 -1.13 -4.38
C VAL A 47 4.88 0.06 -4.61
N SER A 48 5.08 1.19 -3.93
CA SER A 48 4.36 2.43 -4.23
C SER A 48 2.83 2.24 -4.20
N ALA A 49 2.13 2.55 -5.29
CA ALA A 49 0.71 2.25 -5.44
C ALA A 49 0.37 0.78 -5.16
N GLY A 50 1.29 -0.15 -5.44
CA GLY A 50 1.14 -1.57 -5.12
C GLY A 50 1.12 -1.82 -3.61
N ALA A 51 1.87 -1.06 -2.81
CA ALA A 51 1.80 -1.15 -1.35
C ALA A 51 0.43 -0.67 -0.84
N LEU A 52 -0.09 0.45 -1.36
CA LEU A 52 -1.44 0.94 -1.03
C LEU A 52 -2.54 -0.05 -1.43
N ASN A 53 -2.39 -0.71 -2.57
CA ASN A 53 -3.30 -1.77 -3.00
C ASN A 53 -3.22 -3.00 -2.09
N GLY A 54 -2.00 -3.39 -1.71
CA GLY A 54 -1.74 -4.55 -0.87
C GLY A 54 -2.36 -4.43 0.53
N VAL A 55 -2.31 -3.24 1.16
CA VAL A 55 -2.94 -3.04 2.47
C VAL A 55 -4.47 -3.18 2.39
N ASN A 56 -5.09 -2.72 1.30
CA ASN A 56 -6.54 -2.88 1.09
C ASN A 56 -6.92 -4.34 0.76
N TYR A 57 -6.06 -5.07 0.06
CA TYR A 57 -6.25 -6.51 -0.17
C TYR A 57 -6.17 -7.29 1.14
N LYS A 58 -5.16 -7.02 1.98
CA LYS A 58 -5.00 -7.66 3.27
C LYS A 58 -6.17 -7.38 4.22
N SER A 59 -6.74 -6.17 4.20
CA SER A 59 -7.93 -5.81 5.00
C SER A 59 -9.26 -6.23 4.35
N HIS A 60 -9.23 -6.88 3.17
CA HIS A 60 -10.40 -7.32 2.42
C HIS A 60 -11.40 -6.20 2.10
N GLN A 61 -10.90 -4.98 1.85
CA GLN A 61 -11.75 -3.81 1.57
C GLN A 61 -11.98 -3.62 0.06
N ILE A 62 -12.91 -4.39 -0.51
CA ILE A 62 -13.27 -4.40 -1.93
C ILE A 62 -13.70 -3.01 -2.39
N GLY A 63 -13.16 -2.57 -3.53
CA GLY A 63 -13.48 -1.30 -4.19
C GLY A 63 -12.92 -0.05 -3.51
N ARG A 64 -12.30 -0.16 -2.32
CA ARG A 64 -11.87 1.01 -1.54
C ARG A 64 -10.83 1.85 -2.28
N VAL A 65 -9.80 1.25 -2.87
CA VAL A 65 -8.74 1.99 -3.60
C VAL A 65 -9.32 2.76 -4.77
N ASN A 66 -10.17 2.10 -5.57
CA ASN A 66 -10.81 2.74 -6.73
C ASN A 66 -11.75 3.86 -6.29
N ARG A 67 -12.53 3.66 -5.23
CA ARG A 67 -13.45 4.67 -4.68
C ARG A 67 -12.69 5.90 -4.19
N ILE A 68 -11.59 5.74 -3.45
CA ILE A 68 -10.73 6.84 -2.98
C ILE A 68 -10.14 7.60 -4.18
N ASN A 69 -9.51 6.90 -5.11
CA ASN A 69 -8.88 7.54 -6.25
C ASN A 69 -9.89 8.32 -7.12
N LEU A 70 -11.06 7.74 -7.39
CA LEU A 70 -12.10 8.42 -8.18
C LEU A 70 -12.69 9.62 -7.45
N THR A 71 -12.82 9.55 -6.13
CA THR A 71 -13.39 10.65 -5.33
C THR A 71 -12.41 11.80 -5.19
N PHE A 72 -11.13 11.51 -4.96
CA PHE A 72 -10.14 12.52 -4.55
C PHE A 72 -9.08 12.86 -5.60
N CYS A 73 -9.12 12.28 -6.83
CA CYS A 73 -8.11 12.55 -7.86
C CYS A 73 -7.98 14.04 -8.25
N ASN A 74 -9.02 14.84 -8.06
CA ASN A 74 -9.03 16.27 -8.29
C ASN A 74 -8.93 17.11 -7.01
N ASP A 75 -8.76 16.49 -5.84
CA ASP A 75 -8.56 17.21 -4.58
C ASP A 75 -7.09 17.58 -4.40
N ASN A 76 -6.83 18.86 -4.29
CA ASN A 76 -5.47 19.39 -4.13
C ASN A 76 -4.75 18.92 -2.85
N ARG A 77 -5.51 18.39 -1.86
CA ARG A 77 -4.97 17.80 -0.64
C ARG A 77 -4.50 16.37 -0.85
N TYR A 78 -5.06 15.68 -1.86
CA TYR A 78 -4.75 14.27 -2.13
C TYR A 78 -3.39 14.10 -2.80
N MET A 79 -3.18 14.81 -3.92
CA MET A 79 -1.92 14.79 -4.65
C MET A 79 -1.82 16.02 -5.56
N GLY A 80 -0.64 16.63 -5.63
CA GLY A 80 -0.38 17.67 -6.61
C GLY A 80 0.49 18.82 -6.13
N ALA A 81 0.58 19.87 -6.97
CA ALA A 81 1.45 21.02 -6.71
C ALA A 81 1.07 21.79 -5.44
N ALA A 82 -0.22 21.85 -5.08
CA ALA A 82 -0.65 22.53 -3.86
C ALA A 82 -0.21 21.79 -2.60
N SER A 83 -0.28 20.44 -2.59
CA SER A 83 0.29 19.63 -1.52
C SER A 83 1.79 19.85 -1.41
N PHE A 84 2.51 19.84 -2.54
CA PHE A 84 3.95 20.09 -2.57
C PHE A 84 4.31 21.48 -2.02
N ALA A 85 3.59 22.51 -2.39
CA ALA A 85 3.85 23.88 -1.93
C ALA A 85 3.63 24.06 -0.41
N SER A 86 2.68 23.33 0.17
CA SER A 86 2.34 23.45 1.59
C SER A 86 3.14 22.50 2.50
N THR A 87 3.51 21.31 2.02
CA THR A 87 4.11 20.23 2.85
C THR A 87 5.50 19.80 2.40
N GLY A 88 5.96 20.22 1.22
CA GLY A 88 7.17 19.69 0.58
C GLY A 88 6.98 18.29 -0.02
N SER A 89 5.75 17.78 -0.06
CA SER A 89 5.39 16.48 -0.61
C SER A 89 4.29 16.61 -1.65
N ILE A 90 4.50 16.03 -2.84
CA ILE A 90 3.46 15.97 -3.87
C ILE A 90 2.29 15.08 -3.45
N VAL A 91 2.52 14.13 -2.55
CA VAL A 91 1.51 13.24 -1.96
C VAL A 91 1.04 13.84 -0.65
N GLY A 92 -0.26 14.00 -0.49
CA GLY A 92 -0.88 14.54 0.71
C GLY A 92 -1.04 13.49 1.81
N TYR A 93 0.06 13.07 2.41
CA TYR A 93 0.05 11.98 3.40
C TYR A 93 -0.89 12.23 4.58
N ASP A 94 -0.91 13.46 5.11
CA ASP A 94 -1.80 13.79 6.23
C ASP A 94 -3.27 13.66 5.82
N PHE A 95 -3.61 14.07 4.60
CA PHE A 95 -4.96 13.91 4.09
C PHE A 95 -5.32 12.44 3.85
N ILE A 96 -4.38 11.63 3.33
CA ILE A 96 -4.60 10.21 3.04
C ILE A 96 -4.72 9.40 4.34
N PHE A 97 -3.78 9.56 5.26
CA PHE A 97 -3.64 8.69 6.43
C PHE A 97 -4.40 9.18 7.66
N ASN A 98 -4.85 10.44 7.71
CA ASN A 98 -5.68 10.95 8.79
C ASN A 98 -7.11 11.21 8.31
N ASP A 99 -7.29 12.09 7.28
CA ASP A 99 -8.65 12.47 6.88
C ASP A 99 -9.40 11.36 6.16
N ILE A 100 -8.78 10.74 5.15
CA ILE A 100 -9.44 9.67 4.38
C ILE A 100 -9.55 8.41 5.24
N GLN A 101 -8.44 7.96 5.81
CA GLN A 101 -8.37 6.70 6.53
C GLN A 101 -9.23 6.66 7.79
N ASP A 102 -9.35 7.78 8.49
CA ASP A 102 -10.08 7.81 9.78
C ASP A 102 -11.53 8.23 9.63
N ARG A 103 -11.91 9.00 8.57
CA ARG A 103 -13.21 9.67 8.51
C ARG A 103 -13.94 9.59 7.18
N LEU A 104 -13.27 9.81 6.04
CA LEU A 104 -13.93 9.97 4.73
C LEU A 104 -14.21 8.63 4.05
N ASP A 105 -13.30 7.70 4.18
CA ASP A 105 -13.43 6.30 3.76
C ASP A 105 -12.62 5.42 4.72
N PRO A 106 -13.20 5.09 5.90
CA PRO A 106 -12.48 4.47 7.00
C PRO A 106 -11.76 3.18 6.61
N PHE A 107 -10.53 3.04 7.11
CA PHE A 107 -9.76 1.82 6.96
C PHE A 107 -10.11 0.82 8.06
N ASP A 108 -10.28 -0.43 7.69
CA ASP A 108 -10.58 -1.50 8.64
C ASP A 108 -9.27 -2.05 9.24
N ASN A 109 -8.82 -1.38 10.31
CA ASN A 109 -7.61 -1.77 11.04
C ASN A 109 -7.75 -3.15 11.67
N GLU A 110 -8.94 -3.50 12.17
CA GLU A 110 -9.21 -4.77 12.83
C GLU A 110 -9.11 -5.93 11.82
N ALA A 111 -9.75 -5.80 10.67
CA ALA A 111 -9.65 -6.80 9.59
C ALA A 111 -8.21 -6.94 9.09
N PHE A 112 -7.48 -5.83 8.96
CA PHE A 112 -6.08 -5.85 8.55
C PHE A 112 -5.20 -6.62 9.55
N ASP A 113 -5.29 -6.29 10.84
CA ASP A 113 -4.45 -6.88 11.89
C ASP A 113 -4.81 -8.37 12.13
N ALA A 114 -6.08 -8.76 11.93
CA ALA A 114 -6.53 -10.15 12.05
C ALA A 114 -6.19 -11.02 10.84
N SER A 115 -5.87 -10.43 9.69
CA SER A 115 -5.60 -11.15 8.45
C SER A 115 -4.30 -11.95 8.53
N PRO A 116 -4.29 -13.24 8.12
CA PRO A 116 -3.09 -14.08 8.09
C PRO A 116 -2.14 -13.75 6.93
N ILE A 117 -2.52 -12.84 6.03
CA ILE A 117 -1.72 -12.45 4.86
C ILE A 117 -0.48 -11.69 5.33
N GLU A 118 0.70 -12.18 4.96
CA GLU A 118 1.95 -11.43 5.16
C GLU A 118 2.03 -10.28 4.17
N MET A 119 2.32 -9.06 4.67
CA MET A 119 2.43 -7.87 3.83
C MET A 119 3.81 -7.23 3.98
N TYR A 120 4.42 -6.91 2.85
CA TYR A 120 5.68 -6.18 2.76
C TYR A 120 5.52 -4.97 1.84
N ALA A 121 5.83 -3.79 2.35
CA ALA A 121 6.04 -2.60 1.53
C ALA A 121 7.50 -2.60 1.05
N VAL A 122 7.68 -2.53 -0.25
CA VAL A 122 9.03 -2.54 -0.85
C VAL A 122 9.45 -1.10 -1.11
N ALA A 123 10.61 -0.72 -0.57
CA ALA A 123 11.19 0.61 -0.72
C ALA A 123 12.67 0.49 -1.10
N THR A 124 13.29 1.59 -1.49
CA THR A 124 14.73 1.67 -1.78
C THR A 124 15.47 2.24 -0.57
N ASP A 125 16.43 1.49 -0.02
CA ASP A 125 17.38 2.01 0.97
C ASP A 125 18.31 3.01 0.30
N MET A 126 18.30 4.26 0.75
CA MET A 126 19.08 5.34 0.13
C MET A 126 20.58 5.21 0.34
N LEU A 127 21.02 4.50 1.39
CA LEU A 127 22.46 4.32 1.67
C LEU A 127 23.07 3.28 0.74
N PHE A 128 22.35 2.18 0.51
CA PHE A 128 22.86 1.04 -0.25
C PHE A 128 22.34 1.00 -1.69
N GLY A 129 21.27 1.73 -2.01
CA GLY A 129 20.61 1.68 -3.32
C GLY A 129 19.99 0.32 -3.62
N THR A 130 19.57 -0.42 -2.58
CA THR A 130 19.01 -1.76 -2.69
C THR A 130 17.57 -1.80 -2.22
N ALA A 131 16.81 -2.78 -2.72
CA ALA A 131 15.43 -2.99 -2.26
C ALA A 131 15.40 -3.43 -0.79
N ALA A 132 14.56 -2.76 -0.02
CA ALA A 132 14.22 -3.12 1.36
C ALA A 132 12.78 -3.64 1.40
N TYR A 133 12.58 -4.76 2.09
CA TYR A 133 11.28 -5.40 2.25
C TYR A 133 10.79 -5.12 3.67
N LEU A 134 10.03 -4.05 3.82
CA LEU A 134 9.56 -3.55 5.11
C LEU A 134 8.26 -4.26 5.50
N PRO A 135 8.22 -5.04 6.59
CA PRO A 135 7.01 -5.75 6.98
C PRO A 135 5.94 -4.77 7.44
N VAL A 136 4.68 -5.02 7.04
CA VAL A 136 3.50 -4.27 7.47
C VAL A 136 2.57 -5.22 8.22
N LYS A 137 2.74 -5.29 9.53
CA LYS A 137 2.00 -6.19 10.43
C LYS A 137 0.82 -5.50 11.07
N SER A 138 0.96 -4.22 11.38
CA SER A 138 -0.09 -3.38 11.94
C SER A 138 -0.39 -2.22 11.01
N ALA A 139 -1.67 -1.95 10.80
CA ALA A 139 -2.11 -0.84 9.96
C ALA A 139 -1.78 0.55 10.54
N VAL A 140 -1.58 0.63 11.85
CA VAL A 140 -1.28 1.88 12.56
C VAL A 140 0.22 2.03 12.84
N LEU A 141 0.87 0.96 13.34
CA LEU A 141 2.25 1.05 13.79
C LEU A 141 3.26 1.01 12.65
N ASP A 142 2.94 0.33 11.55
CA ASP A 142 3.86 0.14 10.41
C ASP A 142 3.53 1.04 9.21
N LEU A 143 2.77 2.12 9.44
CA LEU A 143 2.35 3.07 8.39
C LEU A 143 3.55 3.70 7.67
N ASP A 144 4.66 3.94 8.39
CA ASP A 144 5.87 4.49 7.80
C ASP A 144 6.53 3.58 6.76
N ALA A 145 6.33 2.26 6.85
CA ALA A 145 6.76 1.33 5.80
C ALA A 145 6.02 1.59 4.48
N VAL A 146 4.71 1.83 4.54
CA VAL A 146 3.89 2.17 3.37
C VAL A 146 4.26 3.56 2.83
N ARG A 147 4.49 4.54 3.71
CA ARG A 147 4.96 5.88 3.33
C ARG A 147 6.32 5.81 2.65
N ALA A 148 7.26 5.02 3.17
CA ALA A 148 8.57 4.82 2.57
C ALA A 148 8.48 4.30 1.13
N SER A 149 7.63 3.29 0.91
CA SER A 149 7.38 2.71 -0.40
C SER A 149 6.72 3.68 -1.39
N THR A 150 6.03 4.72 -0.91
CA THR A 150 5.35 5.72 -1.74
C THR A 150 6.09 7.06 -1.79
N SER A 151 7.25 7.17 -1.17
CA SER A 151 8.04 8.42 -1.12
C SER A 151 8.85 8.62 -2.39
N LEU A 152 8.22 9.27 -3.37
CA LEU A 152 8.82 9.57 -4.68
C LEU A 152 10.06 10.46 -4.52
N PRO A 153 11.24 10.04 -5.04
CA PRO A 153 12.45 10.85 -4.97
C PRO A 153 12.24 12.27 -5.50
N LEU A 154 12.84 13.26 -4.83
CA LEU A 154 12.83 14.69 -5.15
C LEU A 154 11.50 15.43 -4.91
N VAL A 155 10.37 14.74 -4.88
CA VAL A 155 9.05 15.38 -4.73
C VAL A 155 8.29 14.95 -3.48
N THR A 156 8.91 14.06 -2.68
CA THR A 156 8.48 13.72 -1.32
C THR A 156 9.70 13.59 -0.41
N PRO A 157 9.59 13.92 0.88
CA PRO A 157 10.66 13.64 1.83
C PRO A 157 10.92 12.15 1.97
N PRO A 158 12.20 11.71 2.11
CA PRO A 158 12.51 10.35 2.51
C PRO A 158 11.92 10.01 3.89
N VAL A 159 11.56 8.75 4.08
CA VAL A 159 11.09 8.25 5.39
C VAL A 159 12.23 7.58 6.11
N GLU A 160 12.40 7.90 7.40
CA GLU A 160 13.42 7.28 8.26
C GLU A 160 12.77 6.20 9.13
N ILE A 161 13.31 4.98 9.05
CA ILE A 161 12.90 3.82 9.85
C ILE A 161 14.17 3.18 10.39
N ASP A 162 14.29 3.04 11.70
CA ASP A 162 15.44 2.43 12.40
C ASP A 162 16.81 3.01 11.99
N GLY A 163 16.87 4.33 11.73
CA GLY A 163 18.09 5.03 11.36
C GLY A 163 18.47 4.92 9.87
N HIS A 164 17.68 4.24 9.05
CA HIS A 164 17.81 4.15 7.61
C HIS A 164 16.80 5.06 6.91
N LYS A 165 17.20 5.68 5.79
CA LYS A 165 16.31 6.50 4.96
C LYS A 165 15.88 5.73 3.72
N TYR A 166 14.58 5.75 3.48
CA TYR A 166 13.94 5.04 2.38
C TYR A 166 13.18 5.98 1.47
N VAL A 167 13.13 5.60 0.20
CA VAL A 167 12.32 6.21 -0.86
C VAL A 167 11.65 5.12 -1.71
N ASP A 168 10.73 5.51 -2.59
CA ASP A 168 10.04 4.65 -3.58
C ASP A 168 11.02 3.96 -4.54
#